data_376caef8f09fb7f59269d0ca9b702ecd
#
_entry.id   376caef8f09fb7f59269d0ca9b702ecd
#
_cell.length_a   1.000
_cell.length_b   1.000
_cell.length_c   1.000
_cell.angle_alpha   90.00
_cell.angle_beta   90.00
_cell.angle_gamma   90.00
#
_symmetry.space_group_name_H-M   'P 1'
#
loop_
_entity.id
_entity.type
_entity.pdbx_description
1 polymer ?
#
loop_
_entity_poly.entity_id
_entity_poly.type
_entity_poly.pdbx_seq_one_letter_code
_entity_poly.pdbx_strand_id
1 'polypeptide(L)'
;ACGSGNFLTETYLSLRRLENEVIDALLYGQVILGQVTDPIRVSIGQFYGIEINDFAVTVAKTALWIAESQMMQETEKLVRHTLDFLPLRSYANIVEGNALQMDWERVVPKRELDYIMGNPPFVGHQWRTKEQAVDLESVCKDIPKCGKLDYVCGWYVKAADYMQGTQIHAAFVSTNSISQGESVGILWKPLFTEKHLTIEFAYRTFVWTSEAKDKAAVHCVIIGFTCGSSQTTRL
;
A
#
# COMPACT_ATOMS: atom_id res chain seq x y z
N ALA A 1 -3.48 -2.84 -6.89
CA ALA A 1 -4.71 -3.50 -6.49
C ALA A 1 -4.92 -3.32 -4.99
N CYS A 2 -5.81 -2.41 -4.59
CA CYS A 2 -6.08 -2.18 -3.17
C CYS A 2 -7.24 -3.06 -2.66
N GLY A 3 -7.94 -3.79 -3.53
CA GLY A 3 -9.09 -4.61 -3.19
C GLY A 3 -10.19 -3.78 -2.52
N SER A 4 -10.84 -4.35 -1.53
CA SER A 4 -11.84 -3.67 -0.67
C SER A 4 -11.23 -2.68 0.34
N GLY A 5 -9.94 -2.35 0.21
CA GLY A 5 -9.28 -1.33 1.02
C GLY A 5 -8.77 -1.78 2.38
N ASN A 6 -8.70 -3.08 2.67
CA ASN A 6 -8.30 -3.59 3.99
C ASN A 6 -6.96 -3.02 4.47
N PHE A 7 -5.94 -3.01 3.61
CA PHE A 7 -4.63 -2.43 3.96
C PHE A 7 -4.73 -0.94 4.29
N LEU A 8 -5.48 -0.19 3.49
CA LEU A 8 -5.65 1.25 3.68
C LEU A 8 -6.42 1.53 4.98
N THR A 9 -7.50 0.79 5.23
CA THR A 9 -8.34 0.95 6.42
C THR A 9 -7.57 0.62 7.70
N GLU A 10 -6.86 -0.52 7.75
CA GLU A 10 -6.06 -0.89 8.92
C GLU A 10 -4.89 0.08 9.18
N THR A 11 -4.27 0.57 8.10
CA THR A 11 -3.22 1.59 8.23
C THR A 11 -3.79 2.89 8.77
N TYR A 12 -4.93 3.34 8.24
CA TYR A 12 -5.61 4.53 8.75
C TYR A 12 -5.94 4.39 10.24
N LEU A 13 -6.58 3.29 10.64
CA LEU A 13 -6.93 3.03 12.03
C LEU A 13 -5.69 3.01 12.94
N SER A 14 -4.62 2.37 12.50
CA SER A 14 -3.36 2.29 13.27
C SER A 14 -2.72 3.67 13.47
N LEU A 15 -2.65 4.48 12.40
CA LEU A 15 -2.11 5.83 12.47
C LEU A 15 -2.98 6.75 13.33
N ARG A 16 -4.31 6.64 13.24
CA ARG A 16 -5.25 7.42 14.05
C ARG A 16 -5.18 7.05 15.53
N ARG A 17 -5.03 5.77 15.86
CA ARG A 17 -4.82 5.34 17.26
C ARG A 17 -3.52 5.91 17.82
N LEU A 18 -2.43 5.83 17.06
CA LEU A 18 -1.15 6.44 17.45
C LEU A 18 -1.30 7.96 17.65
N GLU A 19 -1.99 8.63 16.74
CA GLU A 19 -2.25 10.08 16.87
C GLU A 19 -3.09 10.39 18.12
N ASN A 20 -4.10 9.58 18.43
CA ASN A 20 -4.89 9.72 19.66
C ASN A 20 -4.04 9.53 20.92
N GLU A 21 -3.10 8.58 20.93
CA GLU A 21 -2.14 8.43 22.05
C GLU A 21 -1.27 9.67 22.23
N VAL A 22 -0.81 10.27 21.13
CA VAL A 22 -0.05 11.53 21.15
C VAL A 22 -0.91 12.68 21.66
N ILE A 23 -2.15 12.81 21.19
CA ILE A 23 -3.09 13.85 21.63
C ILE A 23 -3.34 13.70 23.13
N ASP A 24 -3.63 12.51 23.64
CA ASP A 24 -3.86 12.26 25.06
C ASP A 24 -2.63 12.62 25.90
N ALA A 25 -1.44 12.23 25.47
CA ALA A 25 -0.18 12.56 26.13
C ALA A 25 0.09 14.08 26.18
N LEU A 26 -0.25 14.81 25.11
CA LEU A 26 -0.10 16.27 25.07
C LEU A 26 -1.11 16.99 25.95
N LEU A 27 -2.32 16.46 26.08
CA LEU A 27 -3.37 17.05 26.91
C LEU A 27 -3.09 16.90 28.42
N TYR A 28 -2.33 15.90 28.88
CA TYR A 28 -2.06 15.60 30.29
C TYR A 28 -3.31 15.72 31.18
N GLY A 29 -4.47 15.30 30.68
CA GLY A 29 -5.74 15.42 31.39
C GLY A 29 -6.30 16.86 31.50
N GLN A 30 -5.70 17.82 30.82
CA GLN A 30 -6.21 19.19 30.75
C GLN A 30 -7.33 19.28 29.72
N VAL A 31 -8.42 19.95 30.10
CA VAL A 31 -9.47 20.33 29.16
C VAL A 31 -9.01 21.61 28.43
N ILE A 32 -8.92 21.56 27.12
CA ILE A 32 -8.60 22.76 26.34
C ILE A 32 -9.83 23.68 26.40
N LEU A 33 -9.74 24.76 27.17
CA LEU A 33 -10.73 25.81 27.19
C LEU A 33 -10.33 26.86 26.11
N GLY A 34 -11.07 26.91 25.02
CA GLY A 34 -10.82 27.88 23.95
C GLY A 34 -11.08 27.32 22.56
N GLN A 35 -10.81 28.11 21.52
CA GLN A 35 -10.87 27.63 20.13
C GLN A 35 -9.82 26.52 19.94
N VAL A 36 -10.27 25.28 19.94
CA VAL A 36 -9.42 24.13 19.65
C VAL A 36 -9.12 24.16 18.15
N THR A 37 -7.89 24.47 17.80
CA THR A 37 -7.40 24.08 16.46
C THR A 37 -7.51 22.57 16.38
N ASP A 38 -8.15 22.07 15.32
CA ASP A 38 -8.31 20.64 15.08
C ASP A 38 -6.97 19.92 15.28
N PRO A 39 -6.85 19.03 16.29
CA PRO A 39 -5.60 18.35 16.59
C PRO A 39 -5.29 17.22 15.61
N ILE A 40 -6.26 16.86 14.76
CA ILE A 40 -6.20 15.73 13.84
C ILE A 40 -5.39 16.11 12.62
N ARG A 41 -4.37 15.31 12.29
CA ARG A 41 -3.52 15.45 11.13
C ARG A 41 -3.69 14.31 10.13
N VAL A 42 -4.04 13.12 10.62
CA VAL A 42 -4.26 11.94 9.78
C VAL A 42 -5.70 11.92 9.27
N SER A 43 -5.89 12.04 7.96
CA SER A 43 -7.20 12.02 7.30
C SER A 43 -7.22 10.98 6.17
N ILE A 44 -8.40 10.50 5.79
CA ILE A 44 -8.55 9.57 4.67
C ILE A 44 -8.16 10.20 3.32
N GLY A 45 -8.12 11.52 3.22
CA GLY A 45 -7.64 12.24 2.03
C GLY A 45 -6.16 12.01 1.71
N GLN A 46 -5.36 11.49 2.66
CA GLN A 46 -3.96 11.12 2.46
C GLN A 46 -3.78 9.68 1.92
N PHE A 47 -4.88 8.95 1.73
CA PHE A 47 -4.87 7.56 1.29
C PHE A 47 -5.30 7.44 -0.17
N TYR A 48 -4.47 6.80 -0.96
CA TYR A 48 -4.66 6.62 -2.39
C TYR A 48 -4.75 5.12 -2.72
N GLY A 49 -5.54 4.77 -3.71
CA GLY A 49 -5.69 3.38 -4.12
C GLY A 49 -6.03 3.25 -5.60
N ILE A 50 -5.57 2.15 -6.20
CA ILE A 50 -5.94 1.74 -7.55
C ILE A 50 -6.55 0.35 -7.46
N GLU A 51 -7.75 0.18 -7.99
CA GLU A 51 -8.42 -1.11 -8.02
C GLU A 51 -9.16 -1.29 -9.34
N ILE A 52 -9.06 -2.49 -9.92
CA ILE A 52 -9.66 -2.79 -11.22
C ILE A 52 -11.17 -3.04 -11.14
N ASN A 53 -11.66 -3.40 -9.98
CA ASN A 53 -13.08 -3.71 -9.76
C ASN A 53 -13.80 -2.50 -9.16
N ASP A 54 -14.78 -1.94 -9.86
CA ASP A 54 -15.58 -0.77 -9.49
C ASP A 54 -16.34 -0.95 -8.18
N PHE A 55 -16.89 -2.15 -7.96
CA PHE A 55 -17.56 -2.48 -6.71
C PHE A 55 -16.58 -2.46 -5.53
N ALA A 56 -15.38 -3.04 -5.70
CA ALA A 56 -14.35 -3.01 -4.67
C ALA A 56 -13.86 -1.59 -4.37
N VAL A 57 -13.78 -0.71 -5.38
CA VAL A 57 -13.51 0.73 -5.19
C VAL A 57 -14.55 1.37 -4.28
N THR A 58 -15.82 1.09 -4.53
CA THR A 58 -16.93 1.63 -3.71
C THR A 58 -16.86 1.11 -2.27
N VAL A 59 -16.60 -0.19 -2.10
CA VAL A 59 -16.44 -0.81 -0.76
C VAL A 59 -15.27 -0.18 -0.01
N ALA A 60 -14.12 -0.01 -0.67
CA ALA A 60 -12.92 0.57 -0.06
C ALA A 60 -13.13 2.02 0.40
N LYS A 61 -13.80 2.85 -0.42
CA LYS A 61 -14.16 4.22 -0.04
C LYS A 61 -15.09 4.25 1.18
N THR A 62 -16.09 3.37 1.18
CA THR A 62 -17.05 3.27 2.29
C THR A 62 -16.37 2.77 3.57
N ALA A 63 -15.49 1.78 3.48
CA ALA A 63 -14.74 1.25 4.62
C ALA A 63 -13.84 2.32 5.26
N LEU A 64 -13.12 3.10 4.47
CA LEU A 64 -12.31 4.21 4.97
C LEU A 64 -13.17 5.30 5.62
N TRP A 65 -14.31 5.63 5.03
CA TRP A 65 -15.22 6.59 5.61
C TRP A 65 -15.81 6.12 6.97
N ILE A 66 -16.17 4.84 7.08
CA ILE A 66 -16.62 4.26 8.36
C ILE A 66 -15.49 4.31 9.40
N ALA A 67 -14.27 3.96 9.00
CA ALA A 67 -13.11 4.03 9.88
C ALA A 67 -12.83 5.46 10.36
N GLU A 68 -12.95 6.46 9.48
CA GLU A 68 -12.81 7.87 9.84
C GLU A 68 -13.88 8.29 10.86
N SER A 69 -15.14 7.95 10.63
CA SER A 69 -16.24 8.24 11.56
C SER A 69 -16.02 7.61 12.94
N GLN A 70 -15.54 6.36 12.99
CA GLN A 70 -15.23 5.69 14.26
C GLN A 70 -14.08 6.38 15.02
N MET A 71 -12.99 6.71 14.31
CA MET A 71 -11.84 7.36 14.93
C MET A 71 -12.13 8.80 15.38
N MET A 72 -13.00 9.51 14.67
CA MET A 72 -13.49 10.84 15.12
C MET A 72 -14.20 10.73 16.45
N GLN A 73 -15.13 9.78 16.61
CA GLN A 73 -15.82 9.56 17.88
C GLN A 73 -14.86 9.18 19.02
N GLU A 74 -13.80 8.43 18.74
CA GLU A 74 -12.78 8.13 19.73
C GLU A 74 -12.01 9.40 20.14
N THR A 75 -11.60 10.22 19.19
CA THR A 75 -10.90 11.48 19.45
C THR A 75 -11.78 12.47 20.24
N GLU A 76 -13.06 12.60 19.91
CA GLU A 76 -14.02 13.46 20.64
C GLU A 76 -14.10 13.09 22.12
N LYS A 77 -14.06 11.80 22.45
CA LYS A 77 -14.04 11.35 23.86
C LYS A 77 -12.78 11.78 24.58
N LEU A 78 -11.62 11.81 23.89
CA LEU A 78 -10.34 12.24 24.46
C LEU A 78 -10.32 13.75 24.72
N VAL A 79 -10.68 14.52 23.70
CA VAL A 79 -10.65 16.00 23.78
C VAL A 79 -11.82 16.58 24.57
N ARG A 80 -12.83 15.78 24.92
CA ARG A 80 -14.06 16.17 25.63
C ARG A 80 -14.79 17.33 24.95
N HIS A 81 -14.72 17.40 23.65
CA HIS A 81 -15.33 18.42 22.83
C HIS A 81 -15.82 17.81 21.52
N THR A 82 -16.96 18.31 21.01
CA THR A 82 -17.46 17.88 19.70
C THR A 82 -16.59 18.51 18.61
N LEU A 83 -16.00 17.69 17.78
CA LEU A 83 -15.23 18.12 16.63
C LEU A 83 -16.20 18.37 15.46
N ASP A 84 -15.94 19.42 14.68
CA ASP A 84 -16.73 19.71 13.47
C ASP A 84 -16.45 18.65 12.39
N PHE A 85 -17.08 17.50 12.56
CA PHE A 85 -17.05 16.42 11.59
C PHE A 85 -18.08 16.66 10.50
N LEU A 86 -17.63 17.21 9.39
CA LEU A 86 -18.42 17.19 8.16
C LEU A 86 -18.01 15.92 7.36
N PRO A 87 -18.86 14.89 7.36
CA PRO A 87 -18.49 13.56 6.83
C PRO A 87 -18.22 13.52 5.32
N LEU A 88 -18.24 14.65 4.64
CA LEU A 88 -18.06 14.75 3.19
C LEU A 88 -16.86 15.62 2.78
N ARG A 89 -16.01 16.05 3.72
CA ARG A 89 -14.85 16.90 3.38
C ARG A 89 -13.62 16.12 2.91
N SER A 90 -13.46 14.87 3.35
CA SER A 90 -12.33 14.04 2.95
C SER A 90 -12.81 12.92 2.02
N TYR A 91 -12.29 12.88 0.82
CA TYR A 91 -12.52 11.76 -0.10
C TYR A 91 -11.27 10.88 -0.11
N ALA A 92 -11.45 9.58 0.12
CA ALA A 92 -10.38 8.62 -0.18
C ALA A 92 -10.12 8.62 -1.70
N ASN A 93 -8.87 8.83 -2.09
CA ASN A 93 -8.47 8.94 -3.49
C ASN A 93 -8.28 7.55 -4.11
N ILE A 94 -9.35 6.76 -4.14
CA ILE A 94 -9.35 5.43 -4.74
C ILE A 94 -9.96 5.54 -6.14
N VAL A 95 -9.19 5.12 -7.13
CA VAL A 95 -9.56 5.17 -8.54
C VAL A 95 -9.73 3.77 -9.12
N GLU A 96 -10.68 3.64 -10.05
CA GLU A 96 -10.85 2.43 -10.83
C GLU A 96 -9.81 2.38 -11.93
N GLY A 97 -9.16 1.22 -12.10
CA GLY A 97 -8.24 0.97 -13.19
C GLY A 97 -7.25 -0.16 -12.97
N ASN A 98 -6.56 -0.52 -14.03
CA ASN A 98 -5.48 -1.50 -13.97
C ASN A 98 -4.19 -0.84 -13.50
N ALA A 99 -3.73 -1.20 -12.29
CA ALA A 99 -2.55 -0.60 -11.67
C ALA A 99 -1.25 -0.77 -12.50
N LEU A 100 -1.13 -1.81 -13.32
CA LEU A 100 0.05 -1.98 -14.18
C LEU A 100 -0.01 -1.08 -15.42
N GLN A 101 -1.21 -0.75 -15.92
CA GLN A 101 -1.40 0.10 -17.11
C GLN A 101 -1.46 1.59 -16.77
N MET A 102 -2.05 1.93 -15.61
CA MET A 102 -2.21 3.33 -15.19
C MET A 102 -0.87 3.99 -14.88
N ASP A 103 -0.78 5.26 -15.18
CA ASP A 103 0.29 6.12 -14.68
C ASP A 103 -0.03 6.52 -13.21
N TRP A 104 0.79 6.05 -12.26
CA TRP A 104 0.59 6.35 -10.85
C TRP A 104 0.79 7.82 -10.51
N GLU A 105 1.57 8.55 -11.30
CA GLU A 105 1.78 10.00 -11.14
C GLU A 105 0.47 10.80 -11.33
N ARG A 106 -0.49 10.25 -12.09
CA ARG A 106 -1.82 10.86 -12.25
C ARG A 106 -2.76 10.57 -11.08
N VAL A 107 -2.47 9.57 -10.28
CA VAL A 107 -3.26 9.23 -9.09
C VAL A 107 -2.76 10.04 -7.89
N VAL A 108 -1.44 10.08 -7.73
CA VAL A 108 -0.76 10.89 -6.71
C VAL A 108 0.62 11.26 -7.24
N PRO A 109 1.01 12.54 -7.19
CA PRO A 109 2.37 12.93 -7.50
C PRO A 109 3.36 12.28 -6.51
N LYS A 110 4.42 11.65 -7.02
CA LYS A 110 5.39 10.93 -6.18
C LYS A 110 6.04 11.79 -5.09
N ARG A 111 6.10 13.11 -5.27
CA ARG A 111 6.60 14.07 -4.25
C ARG A 111 5.67 14.21 -3.03
N GLU A 112 4.42 13.75 -3.14
CA GLU A 112 3.38 13.85 -2.12
C GLU A 112 3.12 12.49 -1.44
N LEU A 113 3.93 11.46 -1.77
CA LEU A 113 3.75 10.10 -1.28
C LEU A 113 4.96 9.65 -0.46
N ASP A 114 4.70 9.06 0.71
CA ASP A 114 5.72 8.51 1.59
C ASP A 114 5.80 6.98 1.51
N TYR A 115 4.64 6.31 1.37
CA TYR A 115 4.56 4.85 1.47
C TYR A 115 3.71 4.23 0.36
N ILE A 116 4.16 3.10 -0.15
CA ILE A 116 3.39 2.23 -1.06
C ILE A 116 3.24 0.87 -0.40
N MET A 117 2.03 0.36 -0.31
CA MET A 117 1.79 -0.98 0.21
C MET A 117 0.72 -1.70 -0.59
N GLY A 118 0.76 -3.02 -0.58
CA GLY A 118 -0.26 -3.79 -1.25
C GLY A 118 -0.09 -5.29 -1.17
N ASN A 119 -1.18 -5.96 -1.55
CA ASN A 119 -1.22 -7.39 -1.81
C ASN A 119 -1.65 -7.60 -3.27
N PRO A 120 -0.72 -7.45 -4.24
CA PRO A 120 -1.04 -7.63 -5.64
C PRO A 120 -1.48 -9.07 -5.95
N PRO A 121 -2.21 -9.32 -7.06
CA PRO A 121 -2.70 -10.64 -7.37
C PRO A 121 -1.57 -11.63 -7.67
N PHE A 122 -1.69 -12.83 -7.10
CA PHE A 122 -0.75 -13.93 -7.27
C PHE A 122 -1.19 -14.82 -8.43
N VAL A 123 -0.53 -14.68 -9.57
CA VAL A 123 -0.82 -15.48 -10.76
C VAL A 123 0.49 -15.95 -11.39
N GLY A 124 0.81 -17.23 -11.18
CA GLY A 124 1.98 -17.87 -11.77
C GLY A 124 1.96 -17.80 -13.31
N HIS A 125 3.13 -17.79 -13.93
CA HIS A 125 3.26 -17.56 -15.38
C HIS A 125 2.42 -18.49 -16.26
N GLN A 126 2.13 -19.72 -15.81
CA GLN A 126 1.34 -20.73 -16.55
C GLN A 126 -0.19 -20.46 -16.47
N TRP A 127 -0.63 -19.65 -15.52
CA TRP A 127 -2.05 -19.43 -15.22
C TRP A 127 -2.53 -18.03 -15.59
N ARG A 128 -1.65 -17.17 -16.13
CA ARG A 128 -2.01 -15.83 -16.55
C ARG A 128 -2.90 -15.83 -17.77
N THR A 129 -3.86 -14.92 -17.81
CA THR A 129 -4.60 -14.61 -19.02
C THR A 129 -3.68 -13.90 -20.03
N LYS A 130 -4.14 -13.78 -21.28
CA LYS A 130 -3.40 -13.04 -22.32
C LYS A 130 -3.25 -11.56 -21.93
N GLU A 131 -4.30 -10.96 -21.37
CA GLU A 131 -4.29 -9.58 -20.92
C GLU A 131 -3.26 -9.37 -19.80
N GLN A 132 -3.23 -10.25 -18.79
CA GLN A 132 -2.24 -10.19 -17.72
C GLN A 132 -0.80 -10.39 -18.21
N ALA A 133 -0.60 -11.18 -19.26
CA ALA A 133 0.72 -11.33 -19.88
C ALA A 133 1.15 -10.02 -20.56
N VAL A 134 0.26 -9.38 -21.32
CA VAL A 134 0.50 -8.08 -21.94
C VAL A 134 0.76 -7.00 -20.89
N ASP A 135 0.00 -6.97 -19.81
CA ASP A 135 0.21 -6.04 -18.69
C ASP A 135 1.62 -6.14 -18.12
N LEU A 136 2.04 -7.38 -17.79
CA LEU A 136 3.36 -7.63 -17.24
C LEU A 136 4.47 -7.24 -18.23
N GLU A 137 4.35 -7.64 -19.48
CA GLU A 137 5.31 -7.32 -20.54
C GLU A 137 5.42 -5.80 -20.75
N SER A 138 4.32 -5.07 -20.65
CA SER A 138 4.32 -3.61 -20.79
C SER A 138 5.15 -2.89 -19.73
N VAL A 139 5.17 -3.43 -18.51
CA VAL A 139 5.92 -2.88 -17.37
C VAL A 139 7.38 -3.36 -17.39
N CYS A 140 7.63 -4.57 -17.82
CA CYS A 140 8.94 -5.22 -17.78
C CYS A 140 9.69 -5.17 -19.12
N LYS A 141 9.45 -4.16 -19.97
CA LYS A 141 9.99 -4.08 -21.34
C LYS A 141 11.48 -4.35 -21.46
N ASP A 142 12.25 -3.89 -20.46
CA ASP A 142 13.71 -3.95 -20.48
C ASP A 142 14.25 -5.16 -19.68
N ILE A 143 13.37 -6.01 -19.15
CA ILE A 143 13.78 -7.19 -18.37
C ILE A 143 13.68 -8.46 -19.22
N PRO A 144 14.83 -9.04 -19.65
CA PRO A 144 14.81 -10.27 -20.42
C PRO A 144 14.12 -11.41 -19.66
N LYS A 145 13.33 -12.23 -20.38
CA LYS A 145 12.58 -13.36 -19.81
C LYS A 145 11.52 -13.00 -18.77
N CYS A 146 11.08 -11.75 -18.72
CA CYS A 146 10.01 -11.28 -17.83
C CYS A 146 8.76 -12.18 -17.89
N GLY A 147 8.42 -12.72 -19.06
CA GLY A 147 7.29 -13.64 -19.23
C GLY A 147 7.32 -14.89 -18.34
N LYS A 148 8.46 -15.24 -17.71
CA LYS A 148 8.55 -16.34 -16.74
C LYS A 148 8.24 -15.94 -15.29
N LEU A 149 8.12 -14.66 -15.02
CA LEU A 149 7.87 -14.15 -13.68
C LEU A 149 6.40 -14.37 -13.26
N ASP A 150 6.14 -14.42 -11.96
CA ASP A 150 4.79 -14.30 -11.42
C ASP A 150 4.22 -12.89 -11.69
N TYR A 151 2.92 -12.77 -11.87
CA TYR A 151 2.25 -11.50 -12.20
C TYR A 151 2.52 -10.40 -11.16
N VAL A 152 2.63 -10.78 -9.88
CA VAL A 152 2.97 -9.86 -8.79
C VAL A 152 4.28 -9.10 -9.01
N CYS A 153 5.21 -9.66 -9.78
CA CYS A 153 6.50 -9.02 -10.10
C CYS A 153 6.34 -7.68 -10.83
N GLY A 154 5.26 -7.52 -11.60
CA GLY A 154 4.95 -6.27 -12.28
C GLY A 154 4.81 -5.07 -11.33
N TRP A 155 4.28 -5.29 -10.13
CA TRP A 155 4.18 -4.23 -9.11
C TRP A 155 5.54 -3.81 -8.56
N TYR A 156 6.48 -4.73 -8.40
CA TYR A 156 7.84 -4.40 -7.98
C TYR A 156 8.55 -3.53 -9.02
N VAL A 157 8.44 -3.90 -10.29
CA VAL A 157 9.07 -3.13 -11.38
C VAL A 157 8.42 -1.75 -11.48
N LYS A 158 7.10 -1.70 -11.49
CA LYS A 158 6.36 -0.43 -11.59
C LYS A 158 6.61 0.50 -10.40
N ALA A 159 6.64 -0.05 -9.18
CA ALA A 159 6.97 0.73 -7.99
C ALA A 159 8.41 1.24 -8.05
N ALA A 160 9.37 0.38 -8.43
CA ALA A 160 10.76 0.78 -8.57
C ALA A 160 10.95 1.92 -9.58
N ASP A 161 10.21 1.91 -10.69
CA ASP A 161 10.23 2.99 -11.68
C ASP A 161 9.63 4.28 -11.13
N TYR A 162 8.48 4.18 -10.49
CA TYR A 162 7.78 5.33 -9.91
C TYR A 162 8.58 6.00 -8.78
N MET A 163 9.26 5.20 -7.95
CA MET A 163 10.01 5.65 -6.78
C MET A 163 11.36 6.31 -7.11
N GLN A 164 11.81 6.29 -8.38
CA GLN A 164 13.10 6.89 -8.76
C GLN A 164 13.20 8.37 -8.35
N GLY A 165 14.27 8.70 -7.63
CA GLY A 165 14.54 10.07 -7.16
C GLY A 165 13.66 10.53 -6.00
N THR A 166 13.07 9.60 -5.24
CA THR A 166 12.23 9.89 -4.07
C THR A 166 12.76 9.21 -2.81
N GLN A 167 12.10 9.47 -1.67
CA GLN A 167 12.33 8.79 -0.39
C GLN A 167 11.18 7.84 -0.06
N ILE A 168 10.39 7.42 -1.04
CA ILE A 168 9.25 6.53 -0.85
C ILE A 168 9.73 5.16 -0.39
N HIS A 169 9.02 4.58 0.60
CA HIS A 169 9.18 3.21 1.05
C HIS A 169 8.04 2.35 0.51
N ALA A 170 8.35 1.18 -0.03
CA ALA A 170 7.34 0.27 -0.54
C ALA A 170 7.39 -1.10 0.15
N ALA A 171 6.23 -1.73 0.33
CA ALA A 171 6.15 -3.10 0.84
C ALA A 171 5.02 -3.88 0.16
N PHE A 172 5.35 -5.06 -0.36
CA PHE A 172 4.35 -5.93 -0.98
C PHE A 172 4.33 -7.32 -0.35
N VAL A 173 3.11 -7.84 -0.21
CA VAL A 173 2.91 -9.28 -0.02
C VAL A 173 3.06 -9.95 -1.38
N SER A 174 3.74 -11.08 -1.43
CA SER A 174 4.03 -11.77 -2.68
C SER A 174 4.10 -13.28 -2.46
N THR A 175 3.97 -14.03 -3.53
CA THR A 175 4.26 -15.47 -3.49
C THR A 175 5.74 -15.70 -3.23
N ASN A 176 6.06 -16.78 -2.54
CA ASN A 176 7.43 -17.19 -2.27
C ASN A 176 8.27 -17.45 -3.55
N SER A 177 7.61 -17.61 -4.71
CA SER A 177 8.26 -17.79 -6.01
C SER A 177 9.22 -16.66 -6.39
N ILE A 178 8.98 -15.42 -5.93
CA ILE A 178 9.87 -14.28 -6.22
C ILE A 178 11.23 -14.37 -5.53
N SER A 179 11.34 -15.20 -4.50
CA SER A 179 12.58 -15.42 -3.73
C SER A 179 13.28 -16.75 -4.08
N GLN A 180 12.83 -17.47 -5.12
CA GLN A 180 13.32 -18.79 -5.48
C GLN A 180 13.57 -18.97 -6.97
N GLY A 181 14.49 -19.86 -7.31
CA GLY A 181 14.76 -20.33 -8.67
C GLY A 181 15.17 -19.22 -9.65
N GLU A 182 14.74 -19.36 -10.91
CA GLU A 182 15.08 -18.40 -11.98
C GLU A 182 14.53 -17.00 -11.74
N SER A 183 13.40 -16.88 -11.03
CA SER A 183 12.74 -15.61 -10.75
C SER A 183 13.65 -14.62 -10.02
N VAL A 184 14.53 -15.13 -9.13
CA VAL A 184 15.50 -14.30 -8.39
C VAL A 184 16.40 -13.53 -9.34
N GLY A 185 17.00 -14.22 -10.30
CA GLY A 185 17.91 -13.58 -11.27
C GLY A 185 17.19 -12.66 -12.25
N ILE A 186 15.97 -13.02 -12.66
CA ILE A 186 15.19 -12.24 -13.64
C ILE A 186 14.67 -10.95 -13.00
N LEU A 187 14.09 -11.02 -11.78
CA LEU A 187 13.47 -9.87 -11.12
C LEU A 187 14.51 -9.00 -10.41
N TRP A 188 15.26 -9.59 -9.48
CA TRP A 188 16.04 -8.80 -8.53
C TRP A 188 17.32 -8.22 -9.11
N LYS A 189 17.95 -8.91 -10.08
CA LYS A 189 19.18 -8.39 -10.69
C LYS A 189 18.96 -7.00 -11.30
N PRO A 190 18.04 -6.77 -12.26
CA PRO A 190 17.80 -5.44 -12.80
C PRO A 190 17.30 -4.44 -11.76
N LEU A 191 16.47 -4.86 -10.80
CA LEU A 191 16.02 -3.97 -9.75
C LEU A 191 17.18 -3.46 -8.89
N PHE A 192 18.15 -4.28 -8.55
CA PHE A 192 19.32 -3.86 -7.78
C PHE A 192 20.31 -3.04 -8.62
N THR A 193 20.61 -3.49 -9.85
CA THR A 193 21.69 -2.90 -10.65
C THR A 193 21.27 -1.65 -11.43
N GLU A 194 20.03 -1.59 -11.87
CA GLU A 194 19.55 -0.52 -12.75
C GLU A 194 18.62 0.46 -12.03
N LYS A 195 17.79 -0.05 -11.09
CA LYS A 195 16.83 0.77 -10.35
C LYS A 195 17.34 1.14 -8.96
N HIS A 196 18.52 0.67 -8.56
CA HIS A 196 19.13 0.93 -7.24
C HIS A 196 18.18 0.62 -6.07
N LEU A 197 17.39 -0.45 -6.22
CA LEU A 197 16.52 -0.93 -5.17
C LEU A 197 17.33 -1.48 -4.00
N THR A 198 16.92 -1.13 -2.79
CA THR A 198 17.48 -1.65 -1.54
C THR A 198 16.36 -2.31 -0.75
N ILE A 199 16.56 -3.58 -0.35
CA ILE A 199 15.64 -4.26 0.56
C ILE A 199 15.91 -3.75 1.97
N GLU A 200 14.87 -3.22 2.63
CA GLU A 200 14.94 -2.71 3.99
C GLU A 200 14.58 -3.78 5.02
N PHE A 201 13.59 -4.59 4.69
CA PHE A 201 13.20 -5.75 5.50
C PHE A 201 12.57 -6.84 4.64
N ALA A 202 12.58 -8.07 5.14
CA ALA A 202 11.87 -9.18 4.54
C ALA A 202 11.34 -10.12 5.63
N TYR A 203 10.05 -10.45 5.56
CA TYR A 203 9.48 -11.52 6.38
C TYR A 203 9.61 -12.84 5.65
N ARG A 204 10.12 -13.85 6.38
CA ARG A 204 10.28 -15.21 5.86
C ARG A 204 8.94 -15.80 5.46
N THR A 205 8.99 -16.82 4.64
CA THR A 205 7.82 -17.54 4.14
C THR A 205 6.85 -17.94 5.26
N PHE A 206 5.60 -17.56 5.08
CA PHE A 206 4.47 -17.96 5.91
C PHE A 206 3.33 -18.47 5.04
N VAL A 207 2.45 -19.25 5.62
CA VAL A 207 1.27 -19.76 4.91
C VAL A 207 0.16 -18.72 5.00
N TRP A 208 -0.29 -18.24 3.83
CA TRP A 208 -1.47 -17.40 3.76
C TRP A 208 -2.71 -18.28 3.92
N THR A 209 -3.44 -18.11 5.01
CA THR A 209 -4.72 -18.77 5.23
C THR A 209 -5.84 -17.80 4.93
N SER A 210 -6.59 -18.02 3.83
CA SER A 210 -7.82 -17.28 3.59
C SER A 210 -8.99 -18.00 4.26
N GLU A 211 -10.02 -17.26 4.65
CA GLU A 211 -11.28 -17.83 5.17
C GLU A 211 -12.15 -18.47 4.06
N ALA A 212 -11.71 -18.41 2.81
CA ALA A 212 -12.42 -19.00 1.67
C ALA A 212 -12.46 -20.53 1.76
N LYS A 213 -13.57 -21.14 1.27
CA LYS A 213 -13.85 -22.56 1.37
C LYS A 213 -12.85 -23.47 0.62
N ASP A 214 -12.17 -22.95 -0.43
CA ASP A 214 -11.16 -23.69 -1.19
C ASP A 214 -9.77 -23.17 -0.83
N LYS A 215 -9.17 -23.76 0.20
CA LYS A 215 -7.86 -23.36 0.75
C LYS A 215 -6.71 -23.86 -0.12
N ALA A 216 -6.32 -23.11 -1.13
CA ALA A 216 -4.94 -23.23 -1.63
C ALA A 216 -4.01 -22.56 -0.60
N ALA A 217 -3.21 -23.35 0.11
CA ALA A 217 -2.18 -22.83 1.00
C ALA A 217 -1.10 -22.17 0.14
N VAL A 218 -1.13 -20.86 0.03
CA VAL A 218 -0.10 -20.11 -0.71
C VAL A 218 0.99 -19.68 0.26
N HIS A 219 2.22 -20.04 -0.05
CA HIS A 219 3.38 -19.57 0.68
C HIS A 219 3.72 -18.14 0.25
N CYS A 220 3.62 -17.21 1.19
CA CYS A 220 3.86 -15.79 0.96
C CYS A 220 5.12 -15.28 1.66
N VAL A 221 5.66 -14.21 1.12
CA VAL A 221 6.72 -13.39 1.72
C VAL A 221 6.26 -11.94 1.72
N ILE A 222 6.78 -11.13 2.65
CA ILE A 222 6.59 -9.67 2.61
C ILE A 222 7.98 -9.07 2.43
N ILE A 223 8.12 -8.21 1.43
CA ILE A 223 9.39 -7.55 1.15
C ILE A 223 9.17 -6.04 1.15
N GLY A 224 9.88 -5.36 2.04
CA GLY A 224 9.94 -3.90 2.11
C GLY A 224 11.21 -3.39 1.45
N PHE A 225 11.11 -2.34 0.65
CA PHE A 225 12.21 -1.81 -0.14
C PHE A 225 12.06 -0.31 -0.42
N THR A 226 13.18 0.30 -0.79
CA THR A 226 13.25 1.67 -1.29
C THR A 226 14.11 1.73 -2.54
N CYS A 227 14.06 2.86 -3.29
CA CYS A 227 14.88 3.09 -4.46
C CYS A 227 15.71 4.36 -4.24
N GLY A 228 17.05 4.23 -4.29
CA GLY A 228 17.98 5.33 -4.06
C GLY A 228 18.98 5.02 -2.94
N SER A 229 19.92 5.92 -2.68
CA SER A 229 20.93 5.74 -1.63
C SER A 229 20.29 5.93 -0.24
N SER A 230 19.67 4.91 0.30
CA SER A 230 19.30 4.87 1.72
C SER A 230 20.59 4.81 2.55
N GLN A 231 20.84 5.84 3.36
CA GLN A 231 22.00 5.87 4.28
C GLN A 231 21.75 5.08 5.59
N THR A 232 20.66 4.36 5.71
CA THR A 232 20.34 3.62 6.94
C THR A 232 19.83 2.22 6.63
N THR A 233 20.74 1.27 6.53
CA THR A 233 20.39 -0.14 6.67
C THR A 233 20.03 -0.38 8.13
N ARG A 234 18.75 -0.53 8.45
CA ARG A 234 18.32 -1.08 9.75
C ARG A 234 18.36 -2.60 9.66
N LEU A 235 19.34 -3.20 10.29
CA LEU A 235 19.40 -4.63 10.60
C LEU A 235 18.43 -4.97 11.71
#